data_4d0cdf279f2061c4ca837fd224927f73
#
_entry.id   4d0cdf279f2061c4ca837fd224927f73
#
_cell.length_a   1.000
_cell.length_b   1.000
_cell.length_c   1.000
_cell.angle_alpha   90.00
_cell.angle_beta   90.00
_cell.angle_gamma   90.00
#
_symmetry.space_group_name_H-M   'P 1'
#
loop_
_entity.id
_entity.type
_entity.pdbx_description
1 polymer ?
#
loop_
_entity_poly.entity_id
_entity_poly.type
_entity_poly.pdbx_seq_one_letter_code
_entity_poly.pdbx_strand_id
1 'polypeptide(L)'
;NLAAERGIADRFHFPGFQKGAQVYEMLKSSDVYVMPSVSEPFGISPLEAMQMGVPSIISKQSGCAEILTNVIKTDYWDIDAMADAINSIVTYPAMYKQLREDGLAEVNQITWDKAGQKVIDIYNKVLGR
;
A
#
# COMPACT_ATOMS: atom_id res chain seq x y z
N ASN A 1 -18.84 -12.58 -14.38
CA ASN A 1 -18.19 -11.95 -13.21
C ASN A 1 -17.87 -13.04 -12.19
N LEU A 2 -16.60 -13.27 -11.94
CA LEU A 2 -16.10 -14.36 -11.08
C LEU A 2 -16.73 -14.35 -9.66
N ALA A 3 -16.98 -13.17 -9.10
CA ALA A 3 -17.65 -13.05 -7.79
C ALA A 3 -19.08 -13.60 -7.83
N ALA A 4 -19.82 -13.33 -8.91
CA ALA A 4 -21.16 -13.88 -9.10
C ALA A 4 -21.14 -15.40 -9.30
N GLU A 5 -20.19 -15.90 -10.08
CA GLU A 5 -20.00 -17.35 -10.31
C GLU A 5 -19.65 -18.08 -9.00
N ARG A 6 -19.00 -17.42 -8.06
CA ARG A 6 -18.66 -17.94 -6.74
C ARG A 6 -19.72 -17.65 -5.66
N GLY A 7 -20.83 -17.00 -6.00
CA GLY A 7 -21.94 -16.72 -5.08
C GLY A 7 -21.61 -15.70 -3.98
N ILE A 8 -20.64 -14.81 -4.23
CA ILE A 8 -20.18 -13.79 -3.26
C ILE A 8 -20.27 -12.35 -3.83
N ALA A 9 -21.06 -12.15 -4.89
CA ALA A 9 -21.18 -10.84 -5.54
C ALA A 9 -21.73 -9.74 -4.61
N ASP A 10 -22.55 -10.11 -3.63
CA ASP A 10 -23.12 -9.23 -2.62
C ASP A 10 -22.09 -8.66 -1.64
N ARG A 11 -20.88 -9.26 -1.58
CA ARG A 11 -19.75 -8.81 -0.76
C ARG A 11 -18.78 -7.92 -1.52
N PHE A 12 -19.01 -7.66 -2.81
CA PHE A 12 -18.19 -6.80 -3.64
C PHE A 12 -18.89 -5.49 -3.95
N HIS A 13 -18.21 -4.39 -3.60
CA HIS A 13 -18.68 -3.04 -3.89
C HIS A 13 -17.78 -2.39 -4.93
N PHE A 14 -18.38 -1.82 -5.97
CA PHE A 14 -17.70 -1.11 -7.04
C PHE A 14 -18.13 0.36 -7.01
N PRO A 15 -17.51 1.19 -6.14
CA PRO A 15 -17.96 2.57 -5.91
C PRO A 15 -17.70 3.51 -7.09
N GLY A 16 -17.06 3.03 -8.16
CA GLY A 16 -16.63 3.87 -9.27
C GLY A 16 -15.43 4.76 -8.90
N PHE A 17 -15.20 5.80 -9.69
CA PHE A 17 -14.09 6.70 -9.51
C PHE A 17 -14.32 7.63 -8.32
N GLN A 18 -13.41 7.60 -7.34
CA GLN A 18 -13.45 8.42 -6.13
C GLN A 18 -12.38 9.52 -6.18
N LYS A 19 -12.62 10.66 -5.52
CA LYS A 19 -11.72 11.81 -5.50
C LYS A 19 -11.57 12.40 -4.10
N GLY A 20 -10.37 12.88 -3.80
CA GLY A 20 -10.07 13.68 -2.61
C GLY A 20 -10.54 13.02 -1.32
N ALA A 21 -11.39 13.68 -0.55
CA ALA A 21 -11.87 13.20 0.73
C ALA A 21 -12.56 11.82 0.67
N GLN A 22 -13.23 11.49 -0.42
CA GLN A 22 -13.89 10.19 -0.58
C GLN A 22 -12.90 9.02 -0.55
N VAL A 23 -11.72 9.19 -1.16
CA VAL A 23 -10.63 8.18 -1.12
C VAL A 23 -10.18 7.96 0.32
N TYR A 24 -9.94 9.04 1.07
CA TYR A 24 -9.50 8.95 2.45
C TYR A 24 -10.54 8.30 3.38
N GLU A 25 -11.81 8.62 3.20
CA GLU A 25 -12.89 7.99 3.98
C GLU A 25 -13.01 6.49 3.68
N MET A 26 -12.85 6.09 2.42
CA MET A 26 -12.81 4.67 2.05
C MET A 26 -11.62 3.96 2.68
N LEU A 27 -10.43 4.54 2.58
CA LEU A 27 -9.23 3.96 3.19
C LEU A 27 -9.39 3.83 4.70
N LYS A 28 -9.84 4.87 5.39
CA LYS A 28 -10.07 4.84 6.86
C LYS A 28 -11.08 3.76 7.29
N SER A 29 -12.04 3.42 6.44
CA SER A 29 -13.02 2.38 6.72
C SER A 29 -12.55 0.97 6.37
N SER A 30 -11.34 0.82 5.83
CA SER A 30 -10.78 -0.44 5.38
C SER A 30 -9.85 -1.05 6.44
N ASP A 31 -9.89 -2.36 6.59
CA ASP A 31 -8.98 -3.11 7.47
C ASP A 31 -7.65 -3.44 6.77
N VAL A 32 -7.67 -3.62 5.46
CA VAL A 32 -6.50 -3.98 4.64
C VAL A 32 -6.60 -3.30 3.28
N TYR A 33 -5.49 -2.76 2.81
CA TYR A 33 -5.34 -2.28 1.44
C TYR A 33 -4.56 -3.30 0.61
N VAL A 34 -5.02 -3.60 -0.60
CA VAL A 34 -4.34 -4.58 -1.49
C VAL A 34 -4.11 -3.98 -2.86
N MET A 35 -2.85 -3.99 -3.32
CA MET A 35 -2.44 -3.54 -4.66
C MET A 35 -1.72 -4.67 -5.41
N PRO A 36 -2.45 -5.55 -6.13
CA PRO A 36 -1.87 -6.68 -6.85
C PRO A 36 -1.43 -6.30 -8.27
N SER A 37 -0.73 -5.19 -8.42
CA SER A 37 -0.34 -4.67 -9.73
C SER A 37 0.70 -5.55 -10.41
N VAL A 38 0.48 -5.85 -11.70
CA VAL A 38 1.45 -6.56 -12.54
C VAL A 38 2.67 -5.68 -12.81
N SER A 39 2.44 -4.39 -13.02
CA SER A 39 3.46 -3.36 -13.20
C SER A 39 2.91 -2.03 -12.69
N GLU A 40 3.62 -1.41 -11.79
CA GLU A 40 3.30 -0.11 -11.23
C GLU A 40 4.59 0.69 -11.08
N PRO A 41 4.77 1.81 -11.79
CA PRO A 41 6.02 2.57 -11.76
C PRO A 41 6.44 3.02 -10.36
N PHE A 42 5.48 3.43 -9.52
CA PHE A 42 5.73 3.73 -8.12
C PHE A 42 4.60 3.20 -7.22
N GLY A 43 3.38 3.73 -7.36
CA GLY A 43 2.21 3.40 -6.55
C GLY A 43 2.07 4.29 -5.32
N ILE A 44 1.38 5.43 -5.46
CA ILE A 44 1.13 6.36 -4.34
C ILE A 44 0.06 5.82 -3.40
N SER A 45 -0.91 5.07 -3.91
CA SER A 45 -2.07 4.62 -3.14
C SER A 45 -1.74 3.74 -1.91
N PRO A 46 -0.70 2.87 -1.90
CA PRO A 46 -0.29 2.21 -0.66
C PRO A 46 0.20 3.20 0.41
N LEU A 47 0.88 4.27 0.01
CA LEU A 47 1.34 5.30 0.93
C LEU A 47 0.16 6.06 1.54
N GLU A 48 -0.87 6.37 0.74
CA GLU A 48 -2.11 6.98 1.21
C GLU A 48 -2.84 6.06 2.20
N ALA A 49 -2.90 4.75 1.93
CA ALA A 49 -3.46 3.77 2.85
C ALA A 49 -2.69 3.72 4.18
N MET A 50 -1.36 3.66 4.12
CA MET A 50 -0.50 3.67 5.31
C MET A 50 -0.66 4.96 6.12
N GLN A 51 -0.84 6.12 5.47
CA GLN A 51 -1.13 7.40 6.16
C GLN A 51 -2.46 7.38 6.90
N MET A 52 -3.43 6.60 6.41
CA MET A 52 -4.71 6.39 7.12
C MET A 52 -4.63 5.28 8.18
N GLY A 53 -3.44 4.71 8.40
CA GLY A 53 -3.22 3.63 9.35
C GLY A 53 -3.77 2.29 8.87
N VAL A 54 -3.82 2.06 7.56
CA VAL A 54 -4.31 0.82 6.96
C VAL A 54 -3.13 -0.05 6.54
N PRO A 55 -3.00 -1.27 7.10
CA PRO A 55 -2.00 -2.24 6.65
C PRO A 55 -2.12 -2.52 5.15
N SER A 56 -0.99 -2.55 4.46
CA SER A 56 -0.95 -2.67 3.01
C SER A 56 -0.26 -3.95 2.55
N ILE A 57 -0.87 -4.59 1.55
CA ILE A 57 -0.30 -5.71 0.80
C ILE A 57 -0.06 -5.21 -0.62
N ILE A 58 1.17 -5.34 -1.10
CA ILE A 58 1.56 -4.86 -2.43
C ILE A 58 2.26 -5.95 -3.23
N SER A 59 2.21 -5.84 -4.55
CA SER A 59 3.02 -6.73 -5.38
C SER A 59 4.51 -6.33 -5.31
N LYS A 60 5.39 -7.32 -5.33
CA LYS A 60 6.85 -7.12 -5.42
C LYS A 60 7.26 -6.39 -6.70
N GLN A 61 6.39 -6.41 -7.73
CA GLN A 61 6.62 -5.79 -9.02
C GLN A 61 6.25 -4.29 -9.07
N SER A 62 5.78 -3.72 -7.97
CA SER A 62 5.51 -2.28 -7.85
C SER A 62 6.74 -1.51 -7.40
N GLY A 63 6.95 -0.29 -7.93
CA GLY A 63 8.11 0.54 -7.58
C GLY A 63 8.16 0.92 -6.10
N CYS A 64 7.02 1.12 -5.44
CA CYS A 64 6.98 1.35 -3.99
C CYS A 64 7.48 0.15 -3.16
N ALA A 65 7.51 -1.07 -3.72
CA ALA A 65 8.07 -2.23 -3.04
C ALA A 65 9.59 -2.13 -2.79
N GLU A 66 10.29 -1.28 -3.55
CA GLU A 66 11.72 -1.04 -3.35
C GLU A 66 12.01 -0.21 -2.09
N ILE A 67 11.07 0.64 -1.68
CA ILE A 67 11.29 1.59 -0.58
C ILE A 67 10.48 1.26 0.68
N LEU A 68 9.30 0.64 0.55
CA LEU A 68 8.46 0.30 1.69
C LEU A 68 8.95 -0.99 2.35
N THR A 69 9.04 -0.99 3.68
CA THR A 69 9.46 -2.14 4.49
C THR A 69 8.34 -2.69 5.36
N ASN A 70 7.44 -1.83 5.84
CA ASN A 70 6.34 -2.20 6.73
C ASN A 70 5.04 -2.48 5.95
N VAL A 71 5.17 -3.27 4.90
CA VAL A 71 4.08 -3.80 4.07
C VAL A 71 4.32 -5.28 3.79
N ILE A 72 3.27 -6.03 3.53
CA ILE A 72 3.43 -7.39 3.04
C ILE A 72 3.62 -7.36 1.53
N LYS A 73 4.64 -8.06 1.04
CA LYS A 73 4.98 -8.13 -0.38
C LYS A 73 4.75 -9.53 -0.91
N THR A 74 3.85 -9.67 -1.89
CA THR A 74 3.57 -10.92 -2.58
C THR A 74 3.88 -10.79 -4.07
N ASP A 75 4.10 -11.88 -4.76
CA ASP A 75 4.08 -11.84 -6.22
C ASP A 75 2.65 -11.67 -6.71
N TYR A 76 2.42 -10.85 -7.77
CA TYR A 76 1.05 -10.55 -8.23
C TYR A 76 0.28 -11.78 -8.71
N TRP A 77 0.99 -12.85 -9.10
CA TRP A 77 0.39 -14.12 -9.53
C TRP A 77 0.16 -15.10 -8.39
N ASP A 78 0.73 -14.86 -7.21
CA ASP A 78 0.60 -15.76 -6.06
C ASP A 78 -0.66 -15.41 -5.26
N ILE A 79 -1.79 -15.92 -5.76
CA ILE A 79 -3.12 -15.67 -5.21
C ILE A 79 -3.23 -16.25 -3.79
N ASP A 80 -2.62 -17.40 -3.55
CA ASP A 80 -2.69 -18.08 -2.25
C ASP A 80 -1.90 -17.30 -1.20
N ALA A 81 -0.67 -16.88 -1.49
CA ALA A 81 0.09 -16.02 -0.59
C ALA A 81 -0.60 -14.69 -0.29
N MET A 82 -1.29 -14.10 -1.29
CA MET A 82 -2.04 -12.87 -1.08
C MET A 82 -3.27 -13.09 -0.20
N ALA A 83 -4.00 -14.17 -0.41
CA ALA A 83 -5.15 -14.55 0.42
C ALA A 83 -4.73 -14.85 1.87
N ASP A 84 -3.62 -15.57 2.06
CA ASP A 84 -3.05 -15.85 3.37
C ASP A 84 -2.60 -14.58 4.09
N ALA A 85 -2.00 -13.62 3.37
CA ALA A 85 -1.61 -12.33 3.91
C ALA A 85 -2.83 -11.53 4.40
N ILE A 86 -3.90 -11.45 3.58
CA ILE A 86 -5.16 -10.80 3.97
C ILE A 86 -5.73 -11.45 5.23
N ASN A 87 -5.87 -12.79 5.20
CA ASN A 87 -6.41 -13.54 6.33
C ASN A 87 -5.57 -13.34 7.60
N SER A 88 -4.25 -13.32 7.46
CA SER A 88 -3.35 -13.12 8.61
C SER A 88 -3.53 -11.75 9.25
N ILE A 89 -3.60 -10.67 8.46
CA ILE A 89 -3.81 -9.32 8.97
C ILE A 89 -5.14 -9.21 9.74
N VAL A 90 -6.23 -9.74 9.19
CA VAL A 90 -7.56 -9.63 9.83
C VAL A 90 -7.75 -10.57 10.99
N THR A 91 -6.98 -11.67 11.07
CA THR A 91 -7.12 -12.69 12.12
C THR A 91 -6.23 -12.40 13.32
N TYR A 92 -5.03 -11.83 13.11
CA TYR A 92 -4.05 -11.63 14.16
C TYR A 92 -3.92 -10.16 14.58
N PRO A 93 -4.57 -9.73 15.69
CA PRO A 93 -4.56 -8.31 16.11
C PRO A 93 -3.16 -7.74 16.35
N ALA A 94 -2.21 -8.56 16.79
CA ALA A 94 -0.83 -8.12 16.99
C ALA A 94 -0.13 -7.76 15.67
N MET A 95 -0.36 -8.55 14.63
CA MET A 95 0.17 -8.29 13.28
C MET A 95 -0.47 -7.03 12.66
N TYR A 96 -1.79 -6.92 12.78
CA TYR A 96 -2.50 -5.71 12.34
C TYR A 96 -1.94 -4.45 12.99
N LYS A 97 -1.83 -4.47 14.34
CA LYS A 97 -1.32 -3.35 15.12
C LYS A 97 0.11 -2.98 14.70
N GLN A 98 0.99 -3.97 14.58
CA GLN A 98 2.38 -3.75 14.20
C GLN A 98 2.51 -3.10 12.82
N LEU A 99 1.84 -3.66 11.79
CA LEU A 99 1.87 -3.12 10.43
C LEU A 99 1.26 -1.71 10.36
N ARG A 100 0.21 -1.45 11.13
CA ARG A 100 -0.41 -0.13 11.24
C ARG A 100 0.53 0.90 11.83
N GLU A 101 1.13 0.61 12.99
CA GLU A 101 1.98 1.56 13.73
C GLU A 101 3.29 1.81 12.99
N ASP A 102 3.97 0.76 12.55
CA ASP A 102 5.24 0.87 11.85
C ASP A 102 5.06 1.45 10.45
N GLY A 103 3.99 1.04 9.75
CA GLY A 103 3.65 1.59 8.43
C GLY A 103 3.36 3.10 8.49
N LEU A 104 2.61 3.56 9.50
CA LEU A 104 2.35 4.98 9.70
C LEU A 104 3.63 5.74 10.04
N ALA A 105 4.50 5.18 10.86
CA ALA A 105 5.80 5.78 11.18
C ALA A 105 6.70 5.87 9.95
N GLU A 106 6.74 4.82 9.12
CA GLU A 106 7.52 4.77 7.89
C GLU A 106 7.04 5.81 6.86
N VAL A 107 5.75 5.83 6.56
CA VAL A 107 5.21 6.73 5.52
C VAL A 107 5.39 8.21 5.88
N ASN A 108 5.33 8.56 7.17
CA ASN A 108 5.61 9.92 7.64
C ASN A 108 7.07 10.36 7.42
N GLN A 109 7.98 9.44 7.13
CA GLN A 109 9.37 9.74 6.76
C GLN A 109 9.56 9.93 5.24
N ILE A 110 8.57 9.58 4.45
CA ILE A 110 8.61 9.70 2.99
C ILE A 110 7.96 11.04 2.60
N THR A 111 8.80 12.07 2.45
CA THR A 111 8.34 13.43 2.17
C THR A 111 8.99 13.99 0.91
N TRP A 112 8.31 14.94 0.26
CA TRP A 112 8.85 15.67 -0.89
C TRP A 112 10.11 16.45 -0.54
N ASP A 113 10.20 16.99 0.67
CA ASP A 113 11.39 17.72 1.14
C ASP A 113 12.63 16.81 1.19
N LYS A 114 12.47 15.58 1.71
CA LYS A 114 13.56 14.60 1.71
C LYS A 114 13.94 14.14 0.30
N ALA A 115 12.98 14.00 -0.60
CA ALA A 115 13.25 13.70 -2.00
C ALA A 115 14.01 14.84 -2.68
N GLY A 116 13.56 16.08 -2.46
CA GLY A 116 14.23 17.28 -2.95
C GLY A 116 15.66 17.43 -2.42
N GLN A 117 15.86 17.17 -1.12
CA GLN A 117 17.21 17.21 -0.51
C GLN A 117 18.17 16.20 -1.15
N LYS A 118 17.71 14.97 -1.41
CA LYS A 118 18.54 13.97 -2.12
C LYS A 118 18.98 14.45 -3.52
N VAL A 119 18.10 15.15 -4.24
CA VAL A 119 18.45 15.73 -5.55
C VAL A 119 19.50 16.82 -5.39
N ILE A 120 19.34 17.72 -4.41
CA ILE A 120 20.31 18.79 -4.11
C ILE A 120 21.66 18.18 -3.74
N ASP A 121 21.69 17.16 -2.92
CA ASP A 121 22.93 16.48 -2.50
C ASP A 121 23.67 15.87 -3.70
N ILE A 122 22.93 15.27 -4.65
CA ILE A 122 23.52 14.75 -5.90
C ILE A 122 24.12 15.90 -6.74
N TYR A 123 23.42 17.02 -6.90
CA TYR A 123 23.95 18.19 -7.62
C TYR A 123 25.21 18.73 -6.96
N ASN A 124 25.21 18.88 -5.63
CA ASN A 124 26.39 19.35 -4.89
C ASN A 124 27.59 18.41 -5.07
N LYS A 125 27.34 17.11 -5.01
CA LYS A 125 28.39 16.09 -5.24
C LYS A 125 28.98 16.20 -6.66
N VAL A 126 28.14 16.38 -7.68
CA VAL A 126 28.60 16.51 -9.08
C VAL A 126 29.36 17.82 -9.30
N LEU A 127 28.94 18.90 -8.64
CA LEU A 127 29.55 20.24 -8.76
C LEU A 127 30.76 20.42 -7.84
N GLY A 128 31.12 19.44 -7.01
CA GLY A 128 32.24 19.53 -6.08
C GLY A 128 32.03 20.55 -4.95
N ARG A 129 30.81 20.74 -4.53
CA ARG A 129 30.38 21.65 -3.47
C ARG A 129 29.98 20.90 -2.21
#